data_2eaf8db512b040dde75dffd25516afb2
#
_entry.id   2eaf8db512b040dde75dffd25516afb2
#
_cell.length_a   1.000
_cell.length_b   1.000
_cell.length_c   1.000
_cell.angle_alpha   90.00
_cell.angle_beta   90.00
_cell.angle_gamma   90.00
#
_symmetry.space_group_name_H-M   'P 1'
#
loop_
_entity.id
_entity.type
_entity.pdbx_description
1 polymer ?
#
loop_
_entity_poly.entity_id
_entity_poly.type
_entity_poly.pdbx_seq_one_letter_code
_entity_poly.pdbx_strand_id
1 'polypeptide(L)'
;MRKTVSLGDILLYIYDFAVIDARMYMLRADGAALIIDPNENAALLPDLEGVSRAFVYLTHEHYDHISGVNWLKSKLPCDVWCSEICASRLGNIRENLSKTFPFLFLQDKEKYDYVRKELKLPYTCVADHTFAEELRTIWHGHTLYARKAGGHSPGGSLLLLDGRLLFGGDSLLGNGLELKSLGADREAYCTEVLPYVHTLPSETIVCPGHGEITTLGELLPVIEAYITA
;
A
#
# COMPACT_ATOMS: atom_id res chain seq x y z
N MET A 1 -0.79 7.92 13.90
CA MET A 1 -2.08 8.59 14.27
C MET A 1 -3.21 7.86 13.55
N ARG A 2 -4.47 7.92 14.07
CA ARG A 2 -5.65 7.34 13.40
C ARG A 2 -6.53 8.47 12.87
N LYS A 3 -6.92 8.40 11.60
CA LYS A 3 -7.90 9.31 10.98
C LYS A 3 -9.05 8.49 10.38
N THR A 4 -10.20 9.10 10.14
CA THR A 4 -11.32 8.50 9.41
C THR A 4 -11.82 9.47 8.35
N VAL A 5 -12.18 8.92 7.19
CA VAL A 5 -12.74 9.68 6.06
C VAL A 5 -14.00 8.96 5.59
N SER A 6 -15.13 9.71 5.47
CA SER A 6 -16.35 9.19 4.89
C SER A 6 -16.37 9.49 3.39
N LEU A 7 -16.47 8.46 2.59
CA LEU A 7 -16.45 8.53 1.13
C LEU A 7 -17.77 7.94 0.58
N GLY A 8 -18.84 8.72 0.71
CA GLY A 8 -20.20 8.24 0.47
C GLY A 8 -20.65 7.26 1.55
N ASP A 9 -20.90 6.02 1.17
CA ASP A 9 -21.29 4.90 2.02
C ASP A 9 -20.10 4.14 2.64
N ILE A 10 -18.87 4.48 2.24
CA ILE A 10 -17.64 3.85 2.75
C ILE A 10 -17.05 4.69 3.87
N LEU A 11 -16.79 4.06 5.02
CA LEU A 11 -15.98 4.62 6.10
C LEU A 11 -14.57 4.05 6.01
N LEU A 12 -13.62 4.90 5.61
CA LEU A 12 -12.21 4.54 5.49
C LEU A 12 -11.44 4.95 6.74
N TYR A 13 -10.76 4.00 7.36
CA TYR A 13 -9.82 4.24 8.46
C TYR A 13 -8.41 4.34 7.91
N ILE A 14 -7.64 5.30 8.39
CA ILE A 14 -6.26 5.58 7.94
C ILE A 14 -5.36 5.59 9.16
N TYR A 15 -4.24 4.87 9.06
CA TYR A 15 -3.24 4.78 10.12
C TYR A 15 -1.87 5.12 9.55
N ASP A 16 -1.23 6.13 10.13
CA ASP A 16 0.11 6.54 9.72
C ASP A 16 1.17 5.63 10.36
N PHE A 17 2.21 5.27 9.63
CA PHE A 17 3.38 4.59 10.17
C PHE A 17 4.20 5.55 11.05
N ALA A 18 4.87 5.01 12.08
CA ALA A 18 5.44 5.84 13.15
C ALA A 18 6.59 6.77 12.70
N VAL A 19 7.34 6.40 11.65
CA VAL A 19 8.58 7.10 11.27
C VAL A 19 8.51 7.87 9.96
N ILE A 20 7.61 7.45 9.07
CA ILE A 20 7.29 8.12 7.81
C ILE A 20 5.79 8.11 7.61
N ASP A 21 5.27 8.91 6.69
CA ASP A 21 3.83 9.03 6.44
C ASP A 21 3.24 7.91 5.57
N ALA A 22 3.87 6.71 5.58
CA ALA A 22 3.30 5.54 4.93
C ALA A 22 1.93 5.19 5.53
N ARG A 23 0.97 4.93 4.68
CA ARG A 23 -0.44 4.79 5.02
C ARG A 23 -0.90 3.33 4.99
N MET A 24 -1.46 2.86 6.12
CA MET A 24 -2.31 1.70 6.15
C MET A 24 -3.77 2.15 6.07
N TYR A 25 -4.55 1.49 5.22
CA TYR A 25 -5.99 1.74 5.11
C TYR A 25 -6.78 0.54 5.61
N MET A 26 -7.95 0.79 6.21
CA MET A 26 -8.87 -0.26 6.61
C MET A 26 -10.32 0.13 6.33
N LEU A 27 -11.08 -0.86 5.84
CA LEU A 27 -12.54 -0.85 5.75
C LEU A 27 -13.09 -2.00 6.59
N ARG A 28 -14.33 -1.86 7.09
CA ARG A 28 -15.02 -2.91 7.84
C ARG A 28 -16.38 -3.21 7.18
N ALA A 29 -16.69 -4.49 7.09
CA ALA A 29 -18.01 -4.98 6.66
C ALA A 29 -18.28 -6.35 7.31
N ASP A 30 -19.48 -6.54 7.86
CA ASP A 30 -20.00 -7.83 8.34
C ASP A 30 -19.06 -8.62 9.28
N GLY A 31 -18.37 -7.93 10.19
CA GLY A 31 -17.41 -8.56 11.10
C GLY A 31 -16.09 -9.01 10.46
N ALA A 32 -15.80 -8.51 9.26
CA ALA A 32 -14.52 -8.65 8.56
C ALA A 32 -13.86 -7.29 8.33
N ALA A 33 -12.56 -7.30 8.04
CA ALA A 33 -11.80 -6.12 7.62
C ALA A 33 -11.11 -6.34 6.28
N LEU A 34 -11.08 -5.31 5.43
CA LEU A 34 -10.15 -5.18 4.32
C LEU A 34 -9.05 -4.22 4.76
N ILE A 35 -7.80 -4.66 4.76
CA ILE A 35 -6.64 -3.89 5.21
C ILE A 35 -5.63 -3.80 4.07
N ILE A 36 -5.23 -2.57 3.72
CA ILE A 36 -4.26 -2.29 2.66
C ILE A 36 -2.97 -1.83 3.32
N ASP A 37 -1.84 -2.44 2.92
CA ASP A 37 -0.49 -2.09 3.33
C ASP A 37 -0.32 -1.99 4.86
N PRO A 38 -0.46 -3.11 5.60
CA PRO A 38 -0.45 -3.07 7.05
C PRO A 38 0.91 -2.66 7.62
N ASN A 39 0.88 -1.71 8.55
CA ASN A 39 2.00 -1.40 9.44
C ASN A 39 1.69 -1.84 10.89
N GLU A 40 2.72 -2.07 11.71
CA GLU A 40 2.55 -2.39 13.13
C GLU A 40 2.08 -1.13 13.87
N ASN A 41 0.78 -1.05 14.18
CA ASN A 41 0.15 0.13 14.75
C ASN A 41 -0.89 -0.24 15.81
N ALA A 42 -0.58 0.04 17.08
CA ALA A 42 -1.50 -0.27 18.19
C ALA A 42 -2.83 0.48 18.12
N ALA A 43 -2.91 1.62 17.41
CA ALA A 43 -4.17 2.34 17.21
C ALA A 43 -5.19 1.57 16.35
N LEU A 44 -4.77 0.52 15.66
CA LEU A 44 -5.66 -0.39 14.93
C LEU A 44 -6.46 -1.30 15.88
N LEU A 45 -5.91 -1.68 17.04
CA LEU A 45 -6.49 -2.72 17.90
C LEU A 45 -7.95 -2.46 18.32
N PRO A 46 -8.34 -1.23 18.76
CA PRO A 46 -9.75 -0.96 19.07
C PRO A 46 -10.68 -1.11 17.86
N ASP A 47 -10.18 -0.82 16.66
CA ASP A 47 -10.97 -0.91 15.44
C ASP A 47 -11.06 -2.35 14.90
N LEU A 48 -10.29 -3.30 15.45
CA LEU A 48 -10.44 -4.74 15.20
C LEU A 48 -11.45 -5.41 16.14
N GLU A 49 -12.02 -4.71 17.11
CA GLU A 49 -13.05 -5.29 17.99
C GLU A 49 -14.26 -5.76 17.17
N GLY A 50 -14.65 -7.03 17.33
CA GLY A 50 -15.70 -7.66 16.54
C GLY A 50 -15.30 -8.08 15.12
N VAL A 51 -14.03 -7.88 14.71
CA VAL A 51 -13.49 -8.39 13.45
C VAL A 51 -12.97 -9.82 13.68
N SER A 52 -13.51 -10.78 12.95
CA SER A 52 -13.12 -12.19 13.05
C SER A 52 -12.05 -12.62 12.04
N ARG A 53 -11.93 -11.89 10.93
CA ARG A 53 -10.98 -12.17 9.82
C ARG A 53 -10.65 -10.91 9.04
N ALA A 54 -9.43 -10.83 8.51
CA ALA A 54 -9.01 -9.78 7.59
C ALA A 54 -8.62 -10.32 6.22
N PHE A 55 -9.09 -9.64 5.17
CA PHE A 55 -8.52 -9.69 3.84
C PHE A 55 -7.44 -8.60 3.79
N VAL A 56 -6.19 -8.98 3.59
CA VAL A 56 -5.05 -8.07 3.55
C VAL A 56 -4.55 -7.97 2.12
N TYR A 57 -4.41 -6.76 1.61
CA TYR A 57 -3.85 -6.50 0.29
C TYR A 57 -2.55 -5.71 0.42
N LEU A 58 -1.50 -6.17 -0.27
CA LEU A 58 -0.22 -5.47 -0.36
C LEU A 58 -0.09 -4.85 -1.74
N THR A 59 0.06 -3.53 -1.79
CA THR A 59 0.27 -2.83 -3.06
C THR A 59 1.62 -3.14 -3.66
N HIS A 60 2.65 -3.33 -2.82
CA HIS A 60 4.00 -3.69 -3.24
C HIS A 60 4.82 -4.23 -2.05
N GLU A 61 6.06 -4.65 -2.31
CA GLU A 61 6.92 -5.36 -1.37
C GLU A 61 7.71 -4.51 -0.39
N HIS A 62 7.73 -3.15 -0.47
CA HIS A 62 8.59 -2.33 0.38
C HIS A 62 8.20 -2.41 1.86
N TYR A 63 9.22 -2.32 2.72
CA TYR A 63 9.11 -2.61 4.16
C TYR A 63 8.02 -1.83 4.87
N ASP A 64 7.87 -0.57 4.60
CA ASP A 64 6.90 0.33 5.23
C ASP A 64 5.44 0.00 4.88
N HIS A 65 5.22 -0.76 3.79
CA HIS A 65 3.91 -1.24 3.36
C HIS A 65 3.60 -2.69 3.80
N ILE A 66 4.61 -3.41 4.31
CA ILE A 66 4.45 -4.81 4.71
C ILE A 66 4.78 -5.06 6.19
N SER A 67 5.31 -4.07 6.90
CA SER A 67 5.89 -4.20 8.25
C SER A 67 4.92 -4.76 9.29
N GLY A 68 3.62 -4.59 9.10
CA GLY A 68 2.57 -5.07 9.98
C GLY A 68 2.01 -6.46 9.67
N VAL A 69 2.41 -7.11 8.58
CA VAL A 69 1.80 -8.40 8.16
C VAL A 69 1.89 -9.46 9.25
N ASN A 70 3.09 -9.74 9.77
CA ASN A 70 3.28 -10.76 10.80
C ASN A 70 2.61 -10.38 12.13
N TRP A 71 2.64 -9.09 12.49
CA TRP A 71 1.97 -8.58 13.66
C TRP A 71 0.45 -8.75 13.55
N LEU A 72 -0.14 -8.39 12.41
CA LEU A 72 -1.57 -8.54 12.17
C LEU A 72 -2.01 -10.02 12.19
N LYS A 73 -1.26 -10.92 11.54
CA LYS A 73 -1.48 -12.38 11.59
C LYS A 73 -1.42 -12.93 13.03
N SER A 74 -0.71 -12.26 13.95
CA SER A 74 -0.72 -12.64 15.38
C SER A 74 -1.96 -12.19 16.14
N LYS A 75 -2.81 -11.31 15.56
CA LYS A 75 -4.00 -10.75 16.21
C LYS A 75 -5.28 -11.42 15.75
N LEU A 76 -5.39 -11.75 14.45
CA LEU A 76 -6.58 -12.39 13.87
C LEU A 76 -6.20 -13.18 12.61
N PRO A 77 -7.04 -14.14 12.18
CA PRO A 77 -6.89 -14.82 10.90
C PRO A 77 -6.84 -13.79 9.75
N CYS A 78 -5.79 -13.89 8.90
CA CYS A 78 -5.59 -13.02 7.74
C CYS A 78 -5.34 -13.84 6.48
N ASP A 79 -5.91 -13.39 5.37
CA ASP A 79 -5.57 -13.86 4.02
C ASP A 79 -4.81 -12.73 3.32
N VAL A 80 -3.52 -12.90 3.12
CA VAL A 80 -2.63 -11.87 2.52
C VAL A 80 -2.52 -12.10 1.02
N TRP A 81 -2.90 -11.10 0.26
CA TRP A 81 -2.93 -11.08 -1.20
C TRP A 81 -1.97 -10.04 -1.78
N CYS A 82 -1.24 -10.40 -2.83
CA CYS A 82 -0.42 -9.47 -3.60
C CYS A 82 -0.11 -10.04 -5.00
N SER A 83 0.60 -9.28 -5.83
CA SER A 83 1.11 -9.80 -7.10
C SER A 83 2.13 -10.95 -6.87
N GLU A 84 2.27 -11.87 -7.84
CA GLU A 84 3.28 -12.95 -7.76
C GLU A 84 4.70 -12.40 -7.58
N ILE A 85 5.01 -11.29 -8.26
CA ILE A 85 6.32 -10.64 -8.14
C ILE A 85 6.50 -10.06 -6.74
N CYS A 86 5.51 -9.36 -6.17
CA CYS A 86 5.54 -8.91 -4.78
C CYS A 86 5.81 -10.08 -3.84
N ALA A 87 5.03 -11.16 -3.95
CA ALA A 87 5.17 -12.34 -3.09
C ALA A 87 6.59 -12.95 -3.12
N SER A 88 7.21 -13.03 -4.31
CA SER A 88 8.57 -13.55 -4.47
C SER A 88 9.63 -12.72 -3.74
N ARG A 89 9.34 -11.42 -3.50
CA ARG A 89 10.28 -10.45 -2.91
C ARG A 89 10.08 -10.23 -1.41
N LEU A 90 8.91 -10.60 -0.85
CA LEU A 90 8.60 -10.44 0.59
C LEU A 90 9.61 -11.13 1.52
N GLY A 91 10.18 -12.26 1.09
CA GLY A 91 11.18 -13.03 1.82
C GLY A 91 12.62 -12.53 1.64
N ASN A 92 12.88 -11.58 0.75
CA ASN A 92 14.22 -11.08 0.44
C ASN A 92 14.44 -9.70 1.05
N ILE A 93 15.23 -9.63 2.12
CA ILE A 93 15.49 -8.41 2.90
C ILE A 93 16.16 -7.26 2.12
N ARG A 94 16.73 -7.54 0.95
CA ARG A 94 17.28 -6.51 0.06
C ARG A 94 16.22 -5.97 -0.88
N GLU A 95 15.41 -6.85 -1.43
CA GLU A 95 14.36 -6.50 -2.41
C GLU A 95 13.16 -5.84 -1.76
N ASN A 96 12.80 -6.24 -0.52
CA ASN A 96 11.77 -5.59 0.27
C ASN A 96 12.29 -4.34 1.03
N LEU A 97 13.53 -3.95 0.80
CA LEU A 97 14.22 -2.79 1.38
C LEU A 97 14.36 -2.78 2.91
N SER A 98 13.91 -3.80 3.63
CA SER A 98 13.98 -3.83 5.11
C SER A 98 15.41 -3.75 5.64
N LYS A 99 16.40 -4.29 4.90
CA LYS A 99 17.82 -4.20 5.26
C LYS A 99 18.36 -2.78 5.20
N THR A 100 17.90 -1.98 4.25
CA THR A 100 18.40 -0.63 3.98
C THR A 100 17.50 0.46 4.55
N PHE A 101 16.32 0.12 5.05
CA PHE A 101 15.32 1.05 5.57
C PHE A 101 15.90 2.05 6.60
N PRO A 102 16.77 1.67 7.57
CA PRO A 102 17.36 2.64 8.47
C PRO A 102 18.16 3.75 7.78
N PHE A 103 18.72 3.49 6.61
CA PHE A 103 19.57 4.47 5.90
C PHE A 103 18.78 5.65 5.34
N LEU A 104 17.46 5.55 5.22
CA LEU A 104 16.58 6.68 4.88
C LEU A 104 16.68 7.81 5.91
N PHE A 105 17.09 7.50 7.15
CA PHE A 105 17.11 8.43 8.28
C PHE A 105 18.51 8.87 8.70
N LEU A 106 19.55 8.69 7.87
CA LEU A 106 20.94 9.05 8.22
C LEU A 106 21.11 10.53 8.57
N GLN A 107 20.26 11.41 8.03
CA GLN A 107 20.27 12.85 8.30
C GLN A 107 19.44 13.23 9.55
N ASP A 108 18.66 12.29 10.11
CA ASP A 108 17.82 12.46 11.29
C ASP A 108 18.22 11.42 12.34
N LYS A 109 19.13 11.81 13.24
CA LYS A 109 19.69 10.90 14.24
C LYS A 109 18.63 10.30 15.16
N GLU A 110 17.62 11.06 15.54
CA GLU A 110 16.56 10.59 16.44
C GLU A 110 15.73 9.49 15.78
N LYS A 111 15.28 9.71 14.53
CA LYS A 111 14.58 8.70 13.74
C LYS A 111 15.47 7.50 13.43
N TYR A 112 16.72 7.71 13.08
CA TYR A 112 17.67 6.63 12.82
C TYR A 112 17.83 5.69 14.03
N ASP A 113 18.05 6.27 15.22
CA ASP A 113 18.21 5.53 16.47
C ASP A 113 16.90 4.78 16.83
N TYR A 114 15.73 5.43 16.66
CA TYR A 114 14.41 4.84 16.85
C TYR A 114 14.20 3.62 15.92
N VAL A 115 14.43 3.79 14.62
CA VAL A 115 14.26 2.73 13.61
C VAL A 115 15.12 1.51 13.94
N ARG A 116 16.37 1.72 14.33
CA ARG A 116 17.27 0.63 14.66
C ARG A 116 16.94 -0.08 15.97
N LYS A 117 16.33 0.61 16.91
CA LYS A 117 16.06 0.07 18.24
C LYS A 117 14.66 -0.53 18.36
N GLU A 118 13.66 0.13 17.79
CA GLU A 118 12.26 -0.21 18.03
C GLU A 118 11.63 -1.03 16.87
N LEU A 119 12.15 -0.91 15.64
CA LEU A 119 11.62 -1.68 14.52
C LEU A 119 12.30 -3.05 14.39
N LYS A 120 11.50 -4.05 14.02
CA LYS A 120 11.97 -5.44 13.80
C LYS A 120 12.63 -5.55 12.43
N LEU A 121 13.90 -5.20 12.34
CA LEU A 121 14.70 -5.22 11.13
C LEU A 121 15.89 -6.20 11.24
N PRO A 122 16.30 -6.88 10.15
CA PRO A 122 15.59 -6.95 8.87
C PRO A 122 14.28 -7.75 8.98
N TYR A 123 13.34 -7.52 8.05
CA TYR A 123 11.98 -8.05 8.09
C TYR A 123 11.67 -8.91 6.87
N THR A 124 10.91 -9.99 7.09
CA THR A 124 10.34 -10.83 6.02
C THR A 124 8.93 -11.26 6.40
N CYS A 125 8.09 -11.46 5.39
CA CYS A 125 6.76 -12.02 5.56
C CYS A 125 6.38 -12.88 4.34
N VAL A 126 5.17 -13.43 4.36
CA VAL A 126 4.67 -14.33 3.30
C VAL A 126 3.25 -13.94 2.96
N ALA A 127 2.93 -13.90 1.66
CA ALA A 127 1.57 -13.85 1.15
C ALA A 127 0.94 -15.26 1.14
N ASP A 128 -0.38 -15.32 1.33
CA ASP A 128 -1.14 -16.56 1.30
C ASP A 128 -1.69 -16.84 -0.11
N HIS A 129 -1.93 -15.77 -0.87
CA HIS A 129 -2.50 -15.82 -2.21
C HIS A 129 -1.82 -14.82 -3.14
N THR A 130 -1.76 -15.17 -4.42
CA THR A 130 -1.13 -14.32 -5.44
C THR A 130 -1.98 -14.23 -6.70
N PHE A 131 -1.70 -13.21 -7.52
CA PHE A 131 -2.22 -13.07 -8.88
C PHE A 131 -1.09 -12.63 -9.83
N ALA A 132 -1.14 -13.09 -11.08
CA ALA A 132 -0.13 -12.75 -12.08
C ALA A 132 -0.34 -11.32 -12.64
N GLU A 133 -1.44 -11.09 -13.35
CA GLU A 133 -1.73 -9.82 -14.02
C GLU A 133 -2.91 -9.09 -13.37
N GLU A 134 -4.00 -9.80 -13.09
CA GLU A 134 -5.24 -9.22 -12.56
C GLU A 134 -5.89 -10.15 -11.53
N LEU A 135 -6.58 -9.54 -10.55
CA LEU A 135 -7.48 -10.20 -9.61
C LEU A 135 -8.84 -9.50 -9.67
N ARG A 136 -9.91 -10.29 -9.82
CA ARG A 136 -11.29 -9.82 -9.66
C ARG A 136 -11.98 -10.67 -8.63
N THR A 137 -12.48 -10.05 -7.57
CA THR A 137 -13.18 -10.75 -6.50
C THR A 137 -14.23 -9.85 -5.85
N ILE A 138 -15.09 -10.44 -5.03
CA ILE A 138 -16.07 -9.70 -4.22
C ILE A 138 -15.72 -9.91 -2.75
N TRP A 139 -15.63 -8.81 -2.02
CA TRP A 139 -15.43 -8.80 -0.58
C TRP A 139 -16.64 -8.12 0.09
N HIS A 140 -17.49 -8.88 0.78
CA HIS A 140 -18.70 -8.37 1.49
C HIS A 140 -19.55 -7.40 0.68
N GLY A 141 -19.84 -7.74 -0.58
CA GLY A 141 -20.65 -6.90 -1.48
C GLY A 141 -19.84 -5.84 -2.26
N HIS A 142 -18.60 -5.58 -1.88
CA HIS A 142 -17.70 -4.68 -2.59
C HIS A 142 -16.92 -5.41 -3.69
N THR A 143 -16.84 -4.80 -4.86
CA THR A 143 -16.03 -5.31 -5.96
C THR A 143 -14.57 -4.90 -5.78
N LEU A 144 -13.66 -5.86 -5.73
CA LEU A 144 -12.22 -5.66 -5.72
C LEU A 144 -11.64 -6.01 -7.09
N TYR A 145 -10.97 -5.06 -7.72
CA TYR A 145 -10.19 -5.27 -8.93
C TYR A 145 -8.76 -4.84 -8.70
N ALA A 146 -7.86 -5.80 -8.68
CA ALA A 146 -6.42 -5.53 -8.60
C ALA A 146 -5.76 -5.78 -9.95
N ARG A 147 -4.76 -4.96 -10.27
CA ARG A 147 -3.96 -5.06 -11.47
C ARG A 147 -2.48 -4.84 -11.15
N LYS A 148 -1.62 -5.69 -11.70
CA LYS A 148 -0.17 -5.46 -11.70
C LYS A 148 0.13 -4.09 -12.32
N ALA A 149 1.01 -3.36 -11.70
CA ALA A 149 1.40 -1.99 -12.08
C ALA A 149 2.86 -1.77 -11.69
N GLY A 150 3.76 -2.22 -12.52
CA GLY A 150 5.20 -2.00 -12.34
C GLY A 150 5.57 -0.51 -12.43
N GLY A 151 6.83 -0.18 -12.09
CA GLY A 151 7.34 1.18 -12.19
C GLY A 151 7.99 1.65 -10.91
N HIS A 152 7.24 1.89 -9.82
CA HIS A 152 7.82 2.20 -8.52
C HIS A 152 8.61 1.00 -7.95
N SER A 153 8.03 -0.17 -8.01
CA SER A 153 8.68 -1.44 -7.66
C SER A 153 8.26 -2.54 -8.64
N PRO A 154 9.05 -3.61 -8.80
CA PRO A 154 8.68 -4.73 -9.67
C PRO A 154 7.41 -5.45 -9.26
N GLY A 155 7.12 -5.52 -7.94
CA GLY A 155 5.92 -6.16 -7.40
C GLY A 155 4.71 -5.24 -7.30
N GLY A 156 4.83 -4.00 -7.77
CA GLY A 156 3.78 -2.98 -7.71
C GLY A 156 2.45 -3.42 -8.30
N SER A 157 1.36 -3.01 -7.66
CA SER A 157 -0.01 -3.25 -8.13
C SER A 157 -0.97 -2.20 -7.60
N LEU A 158 -2.07 -1.99 -8.32
CA LEU A 158 -3.15 -1.07 -7.97
C LEU A 158 -4.37 -1.89 -7.55
N LEU A 159 -5.10 -1.45 -6.51
CA LEU A 159 -6.38 -2.03 -6.12
C LEU A 159 -7.48 -1.00 -6.27
N LEU A 160 -8.47 -1.27 -7.12
CA LEU A 160 -9.66 -0.46 -7.31
C LEU A 160 -10.84 -1.10 -6.59
N LEU A 161 -11.42 -0.38 -5.64
CA LEU A 161 -12.62 -0.77 -4.89
C LEU A 161 -13.84 -0.07 -5.51
N ASP A 162 -14.86 -0.85 -5.89
CA ASP A 162 -16.14 -0.41 -6.43
C ASP A 162 -16.05 0.57 -7.63
N GLY A 163 -14.95 0.52 -8.37
CA GLY A 163 -14.68 1.47 -9.44
C GLY A 163 -14.49 2.93 -9.00
N ARG A 164 -14.32 3.19 -7.69
CA ARG A 164 -14.34 4.53 -7.08
C ARG A 164 -13.10 4.87 -6.26
N LEU A 165 -12.59 3.94 -5.47
CA LEU A 165 -11.40 4.13 -4.61
C LEU A 165 -10.23 3.35 -5.17
N LEU A 166 -9.15 4.05 -5.49
CA LEU A 166 -7.92 3.48 -6.04
C LEU A 166 -6.80 3.54 -4.99
N PHE A 167 -6.43 2.39 -4.44
CA PHE A 167 -5.25 2.24 -3.59
C PHE A 167 -4.04 2.09 -4.49
N GLY A 168 -3.26 3.16 -4.58
CA GLY A 168 -2.18 3.29 -5.55
C GLY A 168 -0.81 2.88 -5.03
N GLY A 169 -0.68 2.63 -3.72
CA GLY A 169 0.64 2.51 -3.10
C GLY A 169 1.52 3.70 -3.50
N ASP A 170 2.79 3.43 -3.74
CA ASP A 170 3.77 4.45 -4.14
C ASP A 170 3.82 4.71 -5.65
N SER A 171 2.99 4.02 -6.42
CA SER A 171 2.83 4.33 -7.84
C SER A 171 2.00 5.60 -8.10
N LEU A 172 1.23 6.09 -7.12
CA LEU A 172 0.35 7.24 -7.25
C LEU A 172 0.53 8.20 -6.06
N LEU A 173 1.56 9.03 -6.09
CA LEU A 173 1.92 9.99 -5.03
C LEU A 173 1.67 11.44 -5.45
N GLY A 174 1.07 12.24 -4.55
CA GLY A 174 0.74 13.65 -4.80
C GLY A 174 1.93 14.60 -4.86
N ASN A 175 3.11 14.17 -4.43
CA ASN A 175 4.35 14.94 -4.44
C ASN A 175 5.32 14.52 -5.55
N GLY A 176 4.86 13.74 -6.53
CA GLY A 176 5.63 13.24 -7.66
C GLY A 176 5.83 11.73 -7.62
N LEU A 177 6.69 11.21 -8.48
CA LEU A 177 6.95 9.78 -8.62
C LEU A 177 8.24 9.38 -7.92
N GLU A 178 8.19 8.35 -7.09
CA GLU A 178 9.40 7.73 -6.56
C GLU A 178 9.85 6.60 -7.51
N LEU A 179 10.67 6.95 -8.49
CA LEU A 179 11.26 6.03 -9.48
C LEU A 179 12.78 5.88 -9.30
N LYS A 180 13.28 6.06 -8.06
CA LYS A 180 14.72 5.95 -7.74
C LYS A 180 15.02 4.77 -6.82
N SER A 181 14.00 4.08 -6.33
CA SER A 181 14.15 2.89 -5.49
C SER A 181 14.75 1.72 -6.27
N LEU A 182 15.26 0.72 -5.55
CA LEU A 182 15.83 -0.48 -6.16
C LEU A 182 14.75 -1.25 -6.95
N GLY A 183 14.94 -1.37 -8.26
CA GLY A 183 14.01 -2.04 -9.17
C GLY A 183 12.93 -1.13 -9.74
N ALA A 184 12.97 0.18 -9.48
CA ALA A 184 12.11 1.13 -10.16
C ALA A 184 12.39 1.15 -11.68
N ASP A 185 11.34 1.24 -12.47
CA ASP A 185 11.37 1.21 -13.93
C ASP A 185 10.40 2.23 -14.51
N ARG A 186 10.96 3.31 -15.08
CA ARG A 186 10.17 4.39 -15.69
C ARG A 186 9.44 3.93 -16.95
N GLU A 187 10.01 3.03 -17.73
CA GLU A 187 9.38 2.51 -18.93
C GLU A 187 8.15 1.67 -18.58
N ALA A 188 8.29 0.77 -17.61
CA ALA A 188 7.16 0.00 -17.08
C ALA A 188 6.07 0.93 -16.52
N TYR A 189 6.43 1.99 -15.80
CA TYR A 189 5.46 2.97 -15.31
C TYR A 189 4.68 3.63 -16.46
N CYS A 190 5.36 4.07 -17.49
CA CYS A 190 4.75 4.73 -18.65
C CYS A 190 3.90 3.78 -19.51
N THR A 191 4.21 2.48 -19.53
CA THR A 191 3.52 1.50 -20.36
C THR A 191 2.43 0.70 -19.63
N GLU A 192 2.54 0.54 -18.33
CA GLU A 192 1.59 -0.23 -17.52
C GLU A 192 0.67 0.64 -16.67
N VAL A 193 1.22 1.60 -15.89
CA VAL A 193 0.47 2.40 -14.93
C VAL A 193 -0.31 3.52 -15.61
N LEU A 194 0.38 4.40 -16.33
CA LEU A 194 -0.25 5.57 -16.96
C LEU A 194 -1.41 5.22 -17.90
N PRO A 195 -1.28 4.28 -18.84
CA PRO A 195 -2.39 3.95 -19.73
C PRO A 195 -3.63 3.44 -18.97
N TYR A 196 -3.41 2.69 -17.88
CA TYR A 196 -4.52 2.21 -17.07
C TYR A 196 -5.22 3.33 -16.31
N VAL A 197 -4.49 4.18 -15.58
CA VAL A 197 -5.12 5.23 -14.79
C VAL A 197 -5.85 6.27 -15.66
N HIS A 198 -5.39 6.47 -16.89
CA HIS A 198 -6.11 7.29 -17.89
C HIS A 198 -7.46 6.69 -18.34
N THR A 199 -7.70 5.39 -18.13
CA THR A 199 -9.03 4.80 -18.42
C THR A 199 -10.03 5.03 -17.29
N LEU A 200 -9.59 5.47 -16.11
CA LEU A 200 -10.44 5.67 -14.95
C LEU A 200 -11.03 7.10 -14.95
N PRO A 201 -12.22 7.28 -14.36
CA PRO A 201 -12.82 8.60 -14.21
C PRO A 201 -11.92 9.56 -13.41
N SER A 202 -11.92 10.84 -13.77
CA SER A 202 -11.12 11.88 -13.06
C SER A 202 -11.52 12.06 -11.60
N GLU A 203 -12.76 11.75 -11.24
CA GLU A 203 -13.31 11.77 -9.88
C GLU A 203 -12.92 10.54 -9.05
N THR A 204 -12.22 9.54 -9.62
CA THR A 204 -11.72 8.39 -8.86
C THR A 204 -10.84 8.88 -7.72
N ILE A 205 -11.19 8.49 -6.52
CA ILE A 205 -10.46 8.86 -5.29
C ILE A 205 -9.20 8.01 -5.20
N VAL A 206 -8.05 8.66 -5.07
CA VAL A 206 -6.75 8.01 -4.91
C VAL A 206 -6.36 7.98 -3.45
N CYS A 207 -6.11 6.78 -2.94
CA CYS A 207 -5.56 6.50 -1.62
C CYS A 207 -4.08 6.12 -1.80
N PRO A 208 -3.15 7.08 -1.67
CA PRO A 208 -1.73 6.86 -1.95
C PRO A 208 -1.03 6.10 -0.82
N GLY A 209 0.15 5.55 -1.10
CA GLY A 209 1.02 4.97 -0.07
C GLY A 209 1.55 6.01 0.91
N HIS A 210 1.80 7.22 0.44
CA HIS A 210 2.23 8.38 1.23
C HIS A 210 1.45 9.63 0.86
N GLY A 211 1.31 10.55 1.83
CA GLY A 211 0.64 11.83 1.59
C GLY A 211 -0.88 11.81 1.72
N GLU A 212 -1.58 12.78 1.19
CA GLU A 212 -3.01 12.94 1.39
C GLU A 212 -3.84 12.28 0.27
N ILE A 213 -5.07 11.89 0.61
CA ILE A 213 -6.06 11.41 -0.36
C ILE A 213 -6.39 12.56 -1.33
N THR A 214 -6.49 12.23 -2.61
CA THR A 214 -6.79 13.18 -3.69
C THR A 214 -7.70 12.54 -4.73
N THR A 215 -7.87 13.16 -5.88
CA THR A 215 -8.57 12.57 -7.05
C THR A 215 -7.58 12.33 -8.19
N LEU A 216 -7.91 11.44 -9.11
CA LEU A 216 -7.10 11.25 -10.32
C LEU A 216 -6.98 12.54 -11.14
N GLY A 217 -8.06 13.32 -11.22
CA GLY A 217 -8.06 14.59 -11.95
C GLY A 217 -7.07 15.62 -11.40
N GLU A 218 -6.84 15.63 -10.08
CA GLU A 218 -5.85 16.48 -9.42
C GLU A 218 -4.42 15.89 -9.52
N LEU A 219 -4.30 14.56 -9.47
CA LEU A 219 -3.03 13.88 -9.39
C LEU A 219 -2.34 13.71 -10.76
N LEU A 220 -3.08 13.35 -11.81
CA LEU A 220 -2.51 13.04 -13.12
C LEU A 220 -1.66 14.16 -13.71
N PRO A 221 -2.08 15.46 -13.67
CA PRO A 221 -1.22 16.54 -14.17
C PRO A 221 0.12 16.65 -13.42
N VAL A 222 0.16 16.33 -12.13
CA VAL A 222 1.39 16.35 -11.32
C VAL A 222 2.32 15.23 -11.77
N ILE A 223 1.79 14.03 -11.95
CA ILE A 223 2.55 12.86 -12.41
C ILE A 223 3.11 13.08 -13.82
N GLU A 224 2.29 13.59 -14.75
CA GLU A 224 2.70 13.87 -16.13
C GLU A 224 3.79 14.92 -16.22
N ALA A 225 3.68 15.99 -15.44
CA ALA A 225 4.73 17.01 -15.34
C ALA A 225 6.05 16.41 -14.84
N TYR A 226 6.00 15.49 -13.88
CA TYR A 226 7.20 14.80 -13.36
C TYR A 226 7.83 13.84 -14.38
N ILE A 227 7.01 13.18 -15.20
CA ILE A 227 7.50 12.27 -16.25
C ILE A 227 8.09 13.04 -17.43
N THR A 228 7.61 14.25 -17.73
CA THR A 228 8.11 15.05 -18.86
C THR A 228 9.32 15.91 -18.52
N ALA A 229 9.64 16.07 -17.24
CA ALA A 229 10.81 16.83 -16.74
C ALA A 229 12.09 15.98 -16.77
#